data_9a7c5191172de5f4346f44cc8c3e1496
#
_entry.id   9a7c5191172de5f4346f44cc8c3e1496
#
_cell.length_a   1.000
_cell.length_b   1.000
_cell.length_c   1.000
_cell.angle_alpha   90.00
_cell.angle_beta   90.00
_cell.angle_gamma   90.00
#
_symmetry.space_group_name_H-M   'P 1'
#
loop_
_entity.id
_entity.type
_entity.pdbx_description
1 polymer ?
#
loop_
_entity_poly.entity_id
_entity_poly.type
_entity_poly.pdbx_seq_one_letter_code
_entity_poly.pdbx_strand_id
1 'polypeptide(L)'
;DAMYRMDEQLTRETGSGVISHAVAFDQGSLGGQVFAELSKGESREVTDTEIQRRWREFMPEIPGVKTLNFNAPGGPGGGSDLSFEFSSSDITQLELISKDVKAALAEYNGVSDINDTFAGGADEIQLQLKPQAEALGITLQQLGQQVRYGFYGAEVQRVQRDDEEVKVMVRYPKEERNSIGHLETMRVRSPAGQDVPFEQVADIELGKGYDSIIRVDGQRSVTVSAA
;
A
#
# COMPACT_ATOMS: atom_id res chain seq x y z
N ASP A 1 9.84 8.33 15.22
CA ASP A 1 9.48 8.55 16.65
C ASP A 1 9.45 7.25 17.46
N ALA A 2 8.75 6.17 17.02
CA ALA A 2 8.67 4.90 17.76
C ALA A 2 10.05 4.25 17.98
N MET A 3 10.86 4.22 16.94
CA MET A 3 12.22 3.69 16.96
C MET A 3 13.11 4.42 17.98
N TYR A 4 13.09 5.76 18.02
CA TYR A 4 13.86 6.53 18.98
C TYR A 4 13.37 6.35 20.42
N ARG A 5 12.06 6.21 20.64
CA ARG A 5 11.52 5.89 21.96
C ARG A 5 11.98 4.51 22.45
N MET A 6 12.04 3.53 21.55
CA MET A 6 12.61 2.23 21.87
C MET A 6 14.10 2.35 22.23
N ASP A 7 14.88 3.10 21.45
CA ASP A 7 16.32 3.32 21.71
C ASP A 7 16.56 4.02 23.05
N GLU A 8 15.75 5.02 23.40
CA GLU A 8 15.81 5.67 24.71
C GLU A 8 15.51 4.70 25.86
N GLN A 9 14.56 3.79 25.69
CA GLN A 9 14.27 2.78 26.71
C GLN A 9 15.43 1.79 26.84
N LEU A 10 15.95 1.27 25.73
CA LEU A 10 17.10 0.37 25.72
C LEU A 10 18.33 1.04 26.35
N THR A 11 18.56 2.32 26.05
CA THR A 11 19.64 3.09 26.66
C THR A 11 19.53 3.18 28.19
N ARG A 12 18.31 3.33 28.71
CA ARG A 12 18.06 3.33 30.15
C ARG A 12 18.31 1.96 30.80
N GLU A 13 18.01 0.88 30.08
CA GLU A 13 18.16 -0.50 30.56
C GLU A 13 19.61 -0.99 30.49
N THR A 14 20.33 -0.66 29.41
CA THR A 14 21.66 -1.21 29.09
C THR A 14 22.81 -0.19 29.26
N GLY A 15 22.49 1.07 29.45
CA GLY A 15 23.48 2.15 29.56
C GLY A 15 24.04 2.67 28.25
N SER A 16 23.64 2.09 27.09
CA SER A 16 24.09 2.53 25.76
C SER A 16 22.99 2.47 24.74
N GLY A 17 22.93 3.48 23.84
CA GLY A 17 22.01 3.48 22.70
C GLY A 17 22.39 2.43 21.66
N VAL A 18 21.36 1.87 21.03
CA VAL A 18 21.54 0.82 20.01
C VAL A 18 21.45 1.36 18.59
N ILE A 19 20.94 2.59 18.41
CA ILE A 19 20.78 3.23 17.09
C ILE A 19 21.84 4.33 16.91
N SER A 20 22.68 4.18 15.90
CA SER A 20 23.66 5.19 15.51
C SER A 20 23.06 6.24 14.59
N HIS A 21 22.41 5.81 13.54
CA HIS A 21 21.78 6.68 12.54
C HIS A 21 20.46 6.06 12.04
N ALA A 22 19.56 6.91 11.58
CA ALA A 22 18.35 6.46 10.92
C ALA A 22 18.00 7.34 9.74
N VAL A 23 17.53 6.71 8.67
CA VAL A 23 17.06 7.38 7.46
C VAL A 23 15.68 6.85 7.11
N ALA A 24 14.75 7.74 6.83
CA ALA A 24 13.42 7.41 6.37
C ALA A 24 13.23 7.84 4.91
N PHE A 25 12.69 6.95 4.12
CA PHE A 25 12.30 7.20 2.74
C PHE A 25 10.79 7.05 2.63
N ASP A 26 10.14 8.07 2.11
CA ASP A 26 8.72 8.06 1.76
C ASP A 26 8.59 8.01 0.24
N GLN A 27 7.97 6.95 -0.27
CA GLN A 27 7.69 6.75 -1.69
C GLN A 27 6.21 7.01 -2.02
N GLY A 28 5.52 7.74 -1.17
CA GLY A 28 4.11 8.08 -1.33
C GLY A 28 3.21 6.84 -1.33
N SER A 29 2.46 6.63 -2.43
CA SER A 29 1.55 5.47 -2.55
C SER A 29 2.25 4.12 -2.64
N LEU A 30 3.55 4.09 -2.90
CA LEU A 30 4.36 2.86 -2.97
C LEU A 30 4.87 2.41 -1.59
N GLY A 31 4.61 3.20 -0.54
CA GLY A 31 4.99 2.89 0.82
C GLY A 31 6.18 3.70 1.32
N GLY A 32 6.68 3.37 2.49
CA GLY A 32 7.85 3.98 3.10
C GLY A 32 8.80 2.94 3.69
N GLN A 33 10.04 3.32 3.84
CA GLN A 33 11.08 2.49 4.45
C GLN A 33 11.84 3.30 5.48
N VAL A 34 12.17 2.67 6.59
CA VAL A 34 13.04 3.25 7.62
C VAL A 34 14.22 2.32 7.80
N PHE A 35 15.42 2.84 7.56
CA PHE A 35 16.66 2.12 7.82
C PHE A 35 17.29 2.67 9.08
N ALA A 36 17.64 1.78 10.00
CA ALA A 36 18.38 2.11 11.20
C ALA A 36 19.76 1.45 11.15
N GLU A 37 20.80 2.24 11.27
CA GLU A 37 22.16 1.75 11.51
C GLU A 37 22.31 1.50 13.00
N LEU A 38 22.62 0.26 13.35
CA LEU A 38 22.82 -0.13 14.73
C LEU A 38 24.28 0.11 15.16
N SER A 39 24.47 0.38 16.44
CA SER A 39 25.81 0.41 17.06
C SER A 39 26.49 -0.97 16.89
N LYS A 40 27.83 -1.00 16.92
CA LYS A 40 28.59 -2.24 16.68
C LYS A 40 28.13 -3.35 17.63
N GLY A 41 27.97 -4.57 17.11
CA GLY A 41 27.50 -5.73 17.89
C GLY A 41 28.33 -6.03 19.14
N GLU A 42 29.63 -5.78 19.06
CA GLU A 42 30.56 -5.94 20.22
C GLU A 42 30.31 -4.94 21.36
N SER A 43 29.67 -3.81 21.06
CA SER A 43 29.34 -2.75 22.04
C SER A 43 27.91 -2.80 22.52
N ARG A 44 27.10 -3.78 22.05
CA ARG A 44 25.68 -3.93 22.39
C ARG A 44 25.46 -5.14 23.30
N GLU A 45 24.67 -4.98 24.34
CA GLU A 45 24.20 -6.09 25.18
C GLU A 45 22.92 -6.75 24.60
N VAL A 46 22.32 -6.12 23.58
CA VAL A 46 21.04 -6.53 23.00
C VAL A 46 21.24 -7.07 21.58
N THR A 47 20.63 -8.20 21.28
CA THR A 47 20.70 -8.83 19.95
C THR A 47 19.82 -8.10 18.92
N ASP A 48 20.10 -8.29 17.64
CA ASP A 48 19.32 -7.73 16.53
C ASP A 48 17.84 -8.19 16.59
N THR A 49 17.62 -9.46 16.91
CA THR A 49 16.27 -10.03 17.08
C THR A 49 15.50 -9.37 18.21
N GLU A 50 16.16 -9.10 19.35
CA GLU A 50 15.52 -8.41 20.47
C GLU A 50 15.20 -6.95 20.13
N ILE A 51 16.08 -6.26 19.40
CA ILE A 51 15.83 -4.91 18.91
C ILE A 51 14.60 -4.89 17.98
N GLN A 52 14.51 -5.82 17.02
CA GLN A 52 13.37 -5.94 16.13
C GLN A 52 12.07 -6.20 16.90
N ARG A 53 12.09 -7.14 17.85
CA ARG A 53 10.93 -7.45 18.70
C ARG A 53 10.46 -6.23 19.47
N ARG A 54 11.36 -5.53 20.11
CA ARG A 54 11.05 -4.29 20.85
C ARG A 54 10.54 -3.19 19.94
N TRP A 55 11.16 -3.03 18.77
CA TRP A 55 10.70 -2.02 17.82
C TRP A 55 9.25 -2.26 17.39
N ARG A 56 8.85 -3.53 17.13
CA ARG A 56 7.44 -3.88 16.87
C ARG A 56 6.51 -3.46 18.00
N GLU A 57 6.90 -3.70 19.24
CA GLU A 57 6.09 -3.35 20.42
C GLU A 57 5.88 -1.84 20.57
N PHE A 58 6.86 -1.04 20.13
CA PHE A 58 6.77 0.42 20.17
C PHE A 58 6.01 1.03 18.99
N MET A 59 5.74 0.25 17.94
CA MET A 59 5.00 0.75 16.79
C MET A 59 3.52 0.88 17.12
N PRO A 60 2.94 2.08 16.96
CA PRO A 60 1.49 2.24 17.03
C PRO A 60 0.83 1.64 15.79
N GLU A 61 -0.47 1.38 15.87
CA GLU A 61 -1.26 1.16 14.66
C GLU A 61 -1.17 2.39 13.76
N ILE A 62 -0.74 2.18 12.52
CA ILE A 62 -0.62 3.25 11.53
C ILE A 62 -1.81 3.12 10.57
N PRO A 63 -2.77 4.06 10.62
CA PRO A 63 -3.93 4.01 9.73
C PRO A 63 -3.52 3.99 8.26
N GLY A 64 -4.10 3.06 7.49
CA GLY A 64 -3.83 2.94 6.05
C GLY A 64 -2.59 2.12 5.68
N VAL A 65 -1.75 1.72 6.65
CA VAL A 65 -0.66 0.77 6.40
C VAL A 65 -1.24 -0.64 6.34
N LYS A 66 -0.99 -1.34 5.24
CA LYS A 66 -1.48 -2.69 4.99
C LYS A 66 -0.53 -3.75 5.50
N THR A 67 0.76 -3.52 5.34
CA THR A 67 1.85 -4.42 5.76
C THR A 67 2.96 -3.60 6.39
N LEU A 68 3.48 -4.10 7.49
CA LEU A 68 4.65 -3.56 8.17
C LEU A 68 5.60 -4.72 8.46
N ASN A 69 6.79 -4.68 7.86
CA ASN A 69 7.78 -5.73 7.99
C ASN A 69 9.04 -5.17 8.66
N PHE A 70 9.66 -5.98 9.50
CA PHE A 70 10.90 -5.65 10.18
C PHE A 70 11.98 -6.63 9.73
N ASN A 71 12.90 -6.17 8.90
CA ASN A 71 13.97 -6.99 8.32
C ASN A 71 15.34 -6.48 8.77
N ALA A 72 16.27 -7.37 9.07
CA ALA A 72 17.68 -7.04 9.23
C ALA A 72 18.41 -7.35 7.91
N PRO A 73 18.83 -6.33 7.12
CA PRO A 73 19.63 -6.57 5.93
C PRO A 73 21.01 -7.12 6.35
N GLY A 74 21.38 -8.29 5.85
CA GLY A 74 22.71 -8.87 6.04
C GLY A 74 22.81 -10.06 6.99
N GLY A 75 21.72 -10.51 7.59
CA GLY A 75 21.66 -11.83 8.23
C GLY A 75 21.65 -12.95 7.18
N PRO A 76 22.10 -14.19 7.51
CA PRO A 76 21.85 -15.34 6.66
C PRO A 76 20.32 -15.50 6.58
N GLY A 77 19.70 -15.12 5.45
CA GLY A 77 18.27 -15.12 5.25
C GLY A 77 17.64 -13.72 5.07
N GLY A 78 18.29 -12.76 4.45
CA GLY A 78 17.78 -11.40 4.20
C GLY A 78 16.45 -11.31 3.40
N GLY A 79 15.57 -12.26 3.59
CA GLY A 79 14.18 -12.38 3.13
C GLY A 79 13.32 -12.94 4.26
N SER A 80 12.09 -13.33 3.95
CA SER A 80 11.23 -14.06 4.87
C SER A 80 11.82 -15.44 5.18
N ASP A 81 11.88 -15.83 6.46
CA ASP A 81 12.43 -17.13 6.88
C ASP A 81 11.56 -18.30 6.41
N LEU A 82 10.26 -18.04 6.28
CA LEU A 82 9.27 -18.96 5.73
C LEU A 82 8.66 -18.36 4.46
N SER A 83 8.61 -19.17 3.40
CA SER A 83 7.99 -18.76 2.14
C SER A 83 7.33 -19.97 1.49
N PHE A 84 6.03 -19.86 1.23
CA PHE A 84 5.21 -20.89 0.59
C PHE A 84 4.59 -20.31 -0.67
N GLU A 85 4.89 -20.93 -1.81
CA GLU A 85 4.32 -20.53 -3.09
C GLU A 85 3.24 -21.53 -3.52
N PHE A 86 2.07 -21.01 -3.90
CA PHE A 86 0.93 -21.76 -4.40
C PHE A 86 0.54 -21.25 -5.77
N SER A 87 0.34 -22.14 -6.72
CA SER A 87 -0.09 -21.80 -8.08
C SER A 87 -1.39 -22.49 -8.44
N SER A 88 -2.33 -21.77 -9.05
CA SER A 88 -3.59 -22.30 -9.55
C SER A 88 -4.12 -21.44 -10.69
N SER A 89 -4.96 -22.06 -11.54
CA SER A 89 -5.78 -21.31 -12.51
C SER A 89 -7.00 -20.62 -11.86
N ASP A 90 -7.41 -21.10 -10.68
CA ASP A 90 -8.54 -20.57 -9.92
C ASP A 90 -8.05 -19.64 -8.80
N ILE A 91 -8.35 -18.34 -8.96
CA ILE A 91 -7.94 -17.32 -8.01
C ILE A 91 -8.64 -17.47 -6.65
N THR A 92 -9.90 -17.91 -6.65
CA THR A 92 -10.67 -18.09 -5.41
C THR A 92 -10.05 -19.17 -4.53
N GLN A 93 -9.52 -20.22 -5.14
CA GLN A 93 -8.77 -21.25 -4.40
C GLN A 93 -7.49 -20.69 -3.79
N LEU A 94 -6.74 -19.86 -4.56
CA LEU A 94 -5.52 -19.21 -4.05
C LEU A 94 -5.80 -18.28 -2.86
N GLU A 95 -6.90 -17.52 -2.92
CA GLU A 95 -7.31 -16.66 -1.81
C GLU A 95 -7.64 -17.45 -0.54
N LEU A 96 -8.37 -18.57 -0.68
CA LEU A 96 -8.69 -19.46 0.44
C LEU A 96 -7.42 -20.10 1.03
N ILE A 97 -6.56 -20.65 0.17
CA ILE A 97 -5.29 -21.24 0.61
C ILE A 97 -4.43 -20.21 1.34
N SER A 98 -4.28 -19.02 0.78
CA SER A 98 -3.51 -17.97 1.43
C SER A 98 -4.05 -17.62 2.81
N LYS A 99 -5.38 -17.50 2.94
CA LYS A 99 -6.03 -17.23 4.22
C LYS A 99 -5.80 -18.34 5.23
N ASP A 100 -5.95 -19.60 4.82
CA ASP A 100 -5.80 -20.76 5.70
C ASP A 100 -4.34 -20.92 6.16
N VAL A 101 -3.38 -20.72 5.26
CA VAL A 101 -1.94 -20.80 5.59
C VAL A 101 -1.55 -19.68 6.54
N LYS A 102 -2.03 -18.43 6.31
CA LYS A 102 -1.77 -17.32 7.25
C LYS A 102 -2.37 -17.60 8.63
N ALA A 103 -3.58 -18.13 8.69
CA ALA A 103 -4.22 -18.52 9.96
C ALA A 103 -3.42 -19.59 10.69
N ALA A 104 -2.98 -20.63 9.97
CA ALA A 104 -2.16 -21.69 10.55
C ALA A 104 -0.80 -21.16 11.06
N LEU A 105 -0.12 -20.30 10.30
CA LEU A 105 1.15 -19.70 10.71
C LEU A 105 1.00 -18.81 11.96
N ALA A 106 -0.13 -18.13 12.11
CA ALA A 106 -0.40 -17.29 13.28
C ALA A 106 -0.56 -18.08 14.59
N GLU A 107 -0.79 -19.41 14.53
CA GLU A 107 -0.87 -20.26 15.70
C GLU A 107 0.51 -20.62 16.29
N TYR A 108 1.58 -20.44 15.52
CA TYR A 108 2.93 -20.76 15.97
C TYR A 108 3.59 -19.60 16.71
N ASN A 109 4.05 -19.89 17.93
CA ASN A 109 4.82 -18.91 18.70
C ASN A 109 6.17 -18.62 18.02
N GLY A 110 6.48 -17.34 17.89
CA GLY A 110 7.73 -16.88 17.26
C GLY A 110 7.62 -16.60 15.77
N VAL A 111 6.48 -16.91 15.13
CA VAL A 111 6.22 -16.50 13.75
C VAL A 111 5.60 -15.09 13.75
N SER A 112 6.16 -14.21 12.94
CA SER A 112 5.74 -12.81 12.83
C SER A 112 5.74 -12.38 11.36
N ASP A 113 5.26 -11.14 11.09
CA ASP A 113 5.27 -10.53 9.76
C ASP A 113 4.63 -11.42 8.67
N ILE A 114 3.52 -12.10 9.03
CA ILE A 114 2.81 -13.01 8.13
C ILE A 114 2.09 -12.20 7.05
N ASN A 115 2.54 -12.35 5.83
CA ASN A 115 2.05 -11.59 4.68
C ASN A 115 1.78 -12.51 3.49
N ASP A 116 1.02 -12.01 2.51
CA ASP A 116 0.88 -12.66 1.22
C ASP A 116 0.97 -11.63 0.08
N THR A 117 1.16 -12.14 -1.12
CA THR A 117 1.22 -11.30 -2.33
C THR A 117 -0.16 -10.78 -2.78
N PHE A 118 -1.27 -11.20 -2.16
CA PHE A 118 -2.59 -10.61 -2.32
C PHE A 118 -2.81 -9.40 -1.42
N ALA A 119 -2.06 -9.29 -0.31
CA ALA A 119 -2.31 -8.29 0.74
C ALA A 119 -2.09 -6.83 0.32
N GLY A 120 -1.46 -6.60 -0.82
CA GLY A 120 -1.10 -5.27 -1.29
C GLY A 120 -2.20 -4.50 -2.04
N GLY A 121 -3.32 -5.12 -2.38
CA GLY A 121 -4.33 -4.49 -3.24
C GLY A 121 -4.91 -3.19 -2.65
N ALA A 122 -4.78 -2.08 -3.39
CA ALA A 122 -5.42 -0.82 -3.02
C ALA A 122 -6.94 -0.95 -3.09
N ASP A 123 -7.65 -0.20 -2.26
CA ASP A 123 -9.10 -0.06 -2.45
C ASP A 123 -9.34 0.57 -3.82
N GLU A 124 -10.14 -0.09 -4.63
CA GLU A 124 -10.40 0.28 -6.01
C GLU A 124 -11.86 0.67 -6.18
N ILE A 125 -12.07 1.76 -6.88
CA ILE A 125 -13.41 2.17 -7.31
C ILE A 125 -13.62 1.61 -8.71
N GLN A 126 -14.50 0.62 -8.81
CA GLN A 126 -14.92 0.03 -10.08
C GLN A 126 -16.17 0.75 -10.59
N LEU A 127 -16.10 1.21 -11.83
CA LEU A 127 -17.19 1.94 -12.47
C LEU A 127 -17.93 1.02 -13.43
N GLN A 128 -19.23 0.89 -13.24
CA GLN A 128 -20.10 0.15 -14.17
C GLN A 128 -21.01 1.14 -14.91
N LEU A 129 -20.90 1.14 -16.26
CA LEU A 129 -21.73 2.00 -17.08
C LEU A 129 -23.20 1.54 -17.07
N LYS A 130 -24.09 2.51 -16.93
CA LYS A 130 -25.53 2.33 -17.15
C LYS A 130 -25.90 2.45 -18.63
N PRO A 131 -27.01 1.82 -19.08
CA PRO A 131 -27.47 1.95 -20.47
C PRO A 131 -27.65 3.40 -20.94
N GLN A 132 -27.95 4.30 -20.02
CA GLN A 132 -28.09 5.73 -20.31
C GLN A 132 -26.77 6.38 -20.74
N ALA A 133 -25.63 5.94 -20.19
CA ALA A 133 -24.32 6.41 -20.62
C ALA A 133 -24.03 6.06 -22.08
N GLU A 134 -24.37 4.84 -22.49
CA GLU A 134 -24.22 4.39 -23.87
C GLU A 134 -25.08 5.23 -24.82
N ALA A 135 -26.32 5.51 -24.42
CA ALA A 135 -27.22 6.37 -25.22
C ALA A 135 -26.70 7.80 -25.39
N LEU A 136 -25.92 8.29 -24.42
CA LEU A 136 -25.25 9.60 -24.45
C LEU A 136 -23.87 9.56 -25.12
N GLY A 137 -23.42 8.39 -25.60
CA GLY A 137 -22.12 8.18 -26.21
C GLY A 137 -20.94 8.25 -25.24
N ILE A 138 -21.20 8.09 -23.93
CA ILE A 138 -20.15 8.10 -22.89
C ILE A 138 -19.54 6.70 -22.79
N THR A 139 -18.25 6.59 -23.01
CA THR A 139 -17.49 5.33 -22.82
C THR A 139 -16.93 5.23 -21.41
N LEU A 140 -16.65 3.99 -20.96
CA LEU A 140 -16.00 3.76 -19.66
C LEU A 140 -14.66 4.47 -19.56
N GLN A 141 -13.89 4.50 -20.65
CA GLN A 141 -12.61 5.21 -20.70
C GLN A 141 -12.77 6.72 -20.48
N GLN A 142 -13.73 7.34 -21.13
CA GLN A 142 -14.01 8.77 -20.99
C GLN A 142 -14.50 9.10 -19.57
N LEU A 143 -15.38 8.25 -19.03
CA LEU A 143 -15.85 8.41 -17.64
C LEU A 143 -14.70 8.29 -16.64
N GLY A 144 -13.89 7.23 -16.74
CA GLY A 144 -12.74 7.03 -15.85
C GLY A 144 -11.72 8.17 -15.95
N GLN A 145 -11.52 8.71 -17.15
CA GLN A 145 -10.64 9.86 -17.36
C GLN A 145 -11.18 11.14 -16.68
N GLN A 146 -12.47 11.42 -16.77
CA GLN A 146 -13.09 12.57 -16.12
C GLN A 146 -13.03 12.44 -14.58
N VAL A 147 -13.32 11.25 -14.05
CA VAL A 147 -13.17 10.96 -12.60
C VAL A 147 -11.72 11.18 -12.17
N ARG A 148 -10.76 10.62 -12.90
CA ARG A 148 -9.34 10.81 -12.59
C ARG A 148 -8.93 12.29 -12.59
N TYR A 149 -9.38 13.06 -13.58
CA TYR A 149 -9.06 14.48 -13.65
C TYR A 149 -9.66 15.29 -12.51
N GLY A 150 -10.89 14.97 -12.11
CA GLY A 150 -11.54 15.62 -10.98
C GLY A 150 -10.86 15.33 -9.65
N PHE A 151 -10.58 14.07 -9.37
CA PHE A 151 -10.09 13.63 -8.04
C PHE A 151 -8.56 13.64 -7.91
N TYR A 152 -7.85 13.06 -8.86
CA TYR A 152 -6.38 13.05 -8.86
C TYR A 152 -5.81 14.35 -9.42
N GLY A 153 -6.35 14.79 -10.54
CA GLY A 153 -5.96 15.98 -11.26
C GLY A 153 -5.47 15.71 -12.68
N ALA A 154 -5.60 16.73 -13.52
CA ALA A 154 -5.00 16.80 -14.82
C ALA A 154 -3.75 17.67 -14.76
N GLU A 155 -2.61 17.14 -15.21
CA GLU A 155 -1.40 17.93 -15.41
C GLU A 155 -1.59 18.78 -16.66
N VAL A 156 -1.66 20.10 -16.49
CA VAL A 156 -1.87 21.05 -17.60
C VAL A 156 -0.59 21.71 -18.08
N GLN A 157 0.42 21.77 -17.22
CA GLN A 157 1.70 22.40 -17.54
C GLN A 157 2.80 21.90 -16.60
N ARG A 158 4.03 21.87 -17.11
CA ARG A 158 5.27 21.75 -16.32
C ARG A 158 6.12 22.98 -16.53
N VAL A 159 6.64 23.50 -15.47
CA VAL A 159 7.51 24.68 -15.48
C VAL A 159 8.78 24.33 -14.72
N GLN A 160 9.92 24.51 -15.40
CA GLN A 160 11.21 24.43 -14.73
C GLN A 160 11.43 25.73 -13.96
N ARG A 161 11.70 25.61 -12.67
CA ARG A 161 12.12 26.73 -11.82
C ARG A 161 13.44 26.37 -11.16
N ASP A 162 14.49 27.05 -11.55
CA ASP A 162 15.85 26.75 -11.14
C ASP A 162 16.16 25.24 -11.33
N ASP A 163 16.43 24.51 -10.28
CA ASP A 163 16.72 23.07 -10.29
C ASP A 163 15.49 22.19 -10.05
N GLU A 164 14.28 22.77 -9.90
CA GLU A 164 13.07 22.05 -9.60
C GLU A 164 12.07 22.05 -10.75
N GLU A 165 11.43 20.91 -10.99
CA GLU A 165 10.30 20.78 -11.93
C GLU A 165 8.97 20.96 -11.20
N VAL A 166 8.26 22.06 -11.51
CA VAL A 166 6.95 22.35 -10.92
C VAL A 166 5.84 21.89 -11.84
N LYS A 167 5.00 20.97 -11.36
CA LYS A 167 3.81 20.48 -12.08
C LYS A 167 2.59 21.31 -11.71
N VAL A 168 1.94 21.87 -12.73
CA VAL A 168 0.66 22.58 -12.55
C VAL A 168 -0.48 21.59 -12.74
N MET A 169 -1.22 21.31 -11.66
CA MET A 169 -2.32 20.36 -11.63
C MET A 169 -3.66 21.07 -11.47
N VAL A 170 -4.64 20.69 -12.27
CA VAL A 170 -6.04 21.14 -12.14
C VAL A 170 -6.88 19.98 -11.63
N ARG A 171 -7.59 20.16 -10.52
CA ARG A 171 -8.46 19.19 -9.87
C ARG A 171 -9.49 19.87 -9.00
N TYR A 172 -10.49 19.11 -8.53
CA TYR A 172 -11.46 19.62 -7.56
C TYR A 172 -10.79 20.07 -6.25
N PRO A 173 -11.41 21.01 -5.51
CA PRO A 173 -10.98 21.37 -4.16
C PRO A 173 -10.88 20.15 -3.25
N LYS A 174 -10.06 20.26 -2.19
CA LYS A 174 -9.82 19.11 -1.27
C LYS A 174 -11.11 18.62 -0.64
N GLU A 175 -12.02 19.53 -0.33
CA GLU A 175 -13.32 19.26 0.28
C GLU A 175 -14.24 18.44 -0.63
N GLU A 176 -14.13 18.60 -1.94
CA GLU A 176 -14.96 17.92 -2.95
C GLU A 176 -14.37 16.59 -3.46
N ARG A 177 -13.21 16.16 -2.93
CA ARG A 177 -12.55 14.92 -3.36
C ARG A 177 -12.11 14.03 -2.20
N ASN A 178 -12.67 14.24 -1.01
CA ASN A 178 -12.34 13.50 0.20
C ASN A 178 -13.32 12.38 0.53
N SER A 179 -14.39 12.22 -0.25
CA SER A 179 -15.37 11.15 -0.05
C SER A 179 -15.95 10.63 -1.38
N ILE A 180 -16.43 9.39 -1.33
CA ILE A 180 -17.12 8.75 -2.47
C ILE A 180 -18.44 9.46 -2.81
N GLY A 181 -19.14 10.04 -1.81
CA GLY A 181 -20.37 10.80 -2.03
C GLY A 181 -20.16 12.01 -2.97
N HIS A 182 -18.96 12.59 -2.99
CA HIS A 182 -18.65 13.65 -3.97
C HIS A 182 -18.48 13.11 -5.39
N LEU A 183 -18.09 11.85 -5.56
CA LEU A 183 -18.07 11.21 -6.86
C LEU A 183 -19.49 11.01 -7.42
N GLU A 184 -20.44 10.59 -6.58
CA GLU A 184 -21.84 10.41 -6.97
C GLU A 184 -22.50 11.72 -7.43
N THR A 185 -22.14 12.84 -6.81
CA THR A 185 -22.65 14.18 -7.15
C THR A 185 -21.89 14.87 -8.27
N MET A 186 -20.78 14.30 -8.73
CA MET A 186 -19.98 14.82 -9.84
C MET A 186 -20.83 14.93 -11.12
N ARG A 187 -20.55 15.94 -11.93
CA ARG A 187 -21.13 16.06 -13.27
C ARG A 187 -20.17 15.52 -14.33
N VAL A 188 -20.69 14.70 -15.19
CA VAL A 188 -19.98 14.06 -16.31
C VAL A 188 -20.37 14.74 -17.60
N ARG A 189 -19.40 15.11 -18.42
CA ARG A 189 -19.64 15.71 -19.72
C ARG A 189 -19.71 14.66 -20.83
N SER A 190 -20.83 14.62 -21.55
CA SER A 190 -20.98 13.76 -22.73
C SER A 190 -20.16 14.31 -23.93
N PRO A 191 -19.88 13.51 -24.96
CA PRO A 191 -19.25 13.97 -26.19
C PRO A 191 -20.03 15.07 -26.92
N ALA A 192 -21.34 15.12 -26.74
CA ALA A 192 -22.21 16.18 -27.27
C ALA A 192 -22.17 17.48 -26.43
N GLY A 193 -21.39 17.50 -25.34
CA GLY A 193 -21.23 18.69 -24.47
C GLY A 193 -22.30 18.84 -23.39
N GLN A 194 -23.16 17.85 -23.19
CA GLN A 194 -24.18 17.86 -22.14
C GLN A 194 -23.55 17.45 -20.79
N ASP A 195 -23.89 18.17 -19.72
CA ASP A 195 -23.47 17.83 -18.36
C ASP A 195 -24.58 17.02 -17.68
N VAL A 196 -24.27 15.78 -17.33
CA VAL A 196 -25.20 14.84 -16.68
C VAL A 196 -24.67 14.44 -15.30
N PRO A 197 -25.53 14.19 -14.30
CA PRO A 197 -25.10 13.65 -13.02
C PRO A 197 -24.43 12.29 -13.19
N PHE A 198 -23.35 12.03 -12.42
CA PHE A 198 -22.62 10.77 -12.45
C PHE A 198 -23.53 9.57 -12.19
N GLU A 199 -24.42 9.66 -11.19
CA GLU A 199 -25.37 8.62 -10.79
C GLU A 199 -26.30 8.15 -11.93
N GLN A 200 -26.53 8.99 -12.97
CA GLN A 200 -27.33 8.63 -14.12
C GLN A 200 -26.58 7.78 -15.15
N VAL A 201 -25.24 7.85 -15.14
CA VAL A 201 -24.40 7.22 -16.16
C VAL A 201 -23.59 6.04 -15.66
N ALA A 202 -23.39 5.93 -14.34
CA ALA A 202 -22.63 4.82 -13.77
C ALA A 202 -23.05 4.46 -12.34
N ASP A 203 -22.75 3.21 -11.97
CA ASP A 203 -22.73 2.71 -10.62
C ASP A 203 -21.29 2.59 -10.13
N ILE A 204 -21.11 2.67 -8.81
CA ILE A 204 -19.84 2.55 -8.12
C ILE A 204 -19.85 1.24 -7.35
N GLU A 205 -18.85 0.39 -7.58
CA GLU A 205 -18.58 -0.75 -6.74
C GLU A 205 -17.20 -0.58 -6.07
N LEU A 206 -17.14 -0.86 -4.78
CA LEU A 206 -15.87 -0.88 -4.05
C LEU A 206 -15.29 -2.29 -4.13
N GLY A 207 -14.09 -2.39 -4.65
CA GLY A 207 -13.35 -3.63 -4.77
C GLY A 207 -11.93 -3.50 -4.19
N LYS A 208 -11.23 -4.60 -4.20
CA LYS A 208 -9.79 -4.64 -3.97
C LYS A 208 -9.09 -4.82 -5.30
N GLY A 209 -8.24 -3.88 -5.67
CA GLY A 209 -7.33 -4.04 -6.80
C GLY A 209 -6.17 -4.95 -6.44
N TYR A 210 -5.55 -5.58 -7.42
CA TYR A 210 -4.28 -6.29 -7.21
C TYR A 210 -3.13 -5.36 -7.59
N ASP A 211 -2.20 -5.11 -6.67
CA ASP A 211 -1.00 -4.29 -6.95
C ASP A 211 -0.10 -4.99 -7.97
N SER A 212 -0.03 -6.33 -7.90
CA SER A 212 0.69 -7.14 -8.87
C SER A 212 0.01 -8.48 -9.11
N ILE A 213 0.18 -9.03 -10.31
CA ILE A 213 -0.26 -10.38 -10.65
C ILE A 213 0.98 -11.19 -10.99
N ILE A 214 1.37 -12.09 -10.08
CA ILE A 214 2.49 -12.99 -10.29
C ILE A 214 1.99 -14.24 -11.00
N ARG A 215 2.74 -14.69 -11.99
CA ARG A 215 2.48 -15.95 -12.70
C ARG A 215 3.75 -16.79 -12.74
N VAL A 216 3.58 -18.06 -12.42
CA VAL A 216 4.62 -19.09 -12.52
C VAL A 216 4.07 -20.17 -13.45
N ASP A 217 4.81 -20.53 -14.47
CA ASP A 217 4.40 -21.50 -15.50
C ASP A 217 3.01 -21.21 -16.12
N GLY A 218 2.70 -19.92 -16.30
CA GLY A 218 1.43 -19.47 -16.89
C GLY A 218 0.24 -19.47 -15.94
N GLN A 219 0.35 -20.03 -14.75
CA GLN A 219 -0.69 -20.02 -13.70
C GLN A 219 -0.48 -18.83 -12.76
N ARG A 220 -1.56 -18.34 -12.16
CA ARG A 220 -1.44 -17.35 -11.07
C ARG A 220 -0.77 -17.99 -9.87
N SER A 221 0.11 -17.23 -9.25
CA SER A 221 0.83 -17.65 -8.05
C SER A 221 0.60 -16.67 -6.91
N VAL A 222 0.46 -17.19 -5.70
CA VAL A 222 0.49 -16.45 -4.44
C VAL A 222 1.61 -16.98 -3.58
N THR A 223 2.36 -16.07 -2.97
CA THR A 223 3.38 -16.41 -1.99
C THR A 223 2.91 -15.94 -0.62
N VAL A 224 2.85 -16.84 0.34
CA VAL A 224 2.68 -16.53 1.76
C VAL A 224 4.04 -16.57 2.43
N SER A 225 4.39 -15.51 3.13
CA SER A 225 5.68 -15.37 3.78
C SER A 225 5.54 -14.97 5.24
N ALA A 226 6.50 -15.38 6.07
CA ALA A 226 6.60 -15.02 7.48
C ALA A 226 8.07 -14.96 7.93
N ALA A 227 8.31 -14.29 9.04
CA ALA A 227 9.60 -14.20 9.72
C ALA A 227 9.53 -14.84 11.11
#